data_79f4acb20bba0c1cc797acb2d9a0ee18
#
_entry.id   79f4acb20bba0c1cc797acb2d9a0ee18
#
_cell.length_a   1.000
_cell.length_b   1.000
_cell.length_c   1.000
_cell.angle_alpha   90.00
_cell.angle_beta   90.00
_cell.angle_gamma   90.00
#
_symmetry.space_group_name_H-M   'P 1'
#
loop_
_entity.id
_entity.type
_entity.pdbx_description
1 polymer ?
#
loop_
_entity_poly.entity_id
_entity_poly.type
_entity_poly.pdbx_seq_one_letter_code
_entity_poly.pdbx_strand_id
1 'polypeptide(L)'
;MAVVGAGPNGLTAAALLARAGFQVDVFEQADDVGGACASAERFPGATVDLGAAAHPFGVASPVFQALELERFGLTWRHPCIPLAHPLDDAPAALLHRNLEATASGLGRDERAWLRIHRHLVEHIDAHLANVLGPMLRVPPHPVALTRFGLPAMWSARALGHVAFREDAARALLAGSAAHVSVPLSGPLTASFGLLLNALGMASGWPVAEGGSGAITRALAAVVEAHGGRIYLGQRITSLRQLPARMVVLSLTPRQVLELDVELPQHVRRRLARWRYGPGSYKIDYLLDAPVPWADPEVGSAGTVHVGGTLDEIHRAEASVAAGTMPKRPFVLVCQQQLADPSRATTGHIVWAYTHVPRGYDEPEPGYVEHLVTQQIERFAPGFSSCIVDAHRTTASDLERWNPNLVGGDIAGGSMAGLQALLRPGPGLAPYTLSKHRVYLASAATPPGAGVHGMAGAWAARAVIRDA
;
A
#
# COMPACT_ATOMS: atom_id res chain seq x y z
N MET A 1 11.21 -15.87 -21.55
CA MET A 1 10.83 -14.51 -21.17
C MET A 1 11.63 -14.06 -19.96
N ALA A 2 11.86 -12.76 -19.81
CA ALA A 2 12.52 -12.25 -18.61
C ALA A 2 11.59 -11.32 -17.82
N VAL A 3 11.67 -11.36 -16.49
CA VAL A 3 11.04 -10.42 -15.59
C VAL A 3 12.13 -9.77 -14.76
N VAL A 4 12.16 -8.44 -14.70
CA VAL A 4 13.14 -7.68 -13.90
C VAL A 4 12.46 -7.11 -12.68
N GLY A 5 12.90 -7.55 -11.50
CA GLY A 5 12.37 -7.23 -10.18
C GLY A 5 11.43 -8.32 -9.64
N ALA A 6 11.79 -8.88 -8.48
CA ALA A 6 11.05 -9.92 -7.75
C ALA A 6 10.20 -9.35 -6.59
N GLY A 7 9.62 -8.17 -6.79
CA GLY A 7 8.55 -7.65 -5.94
C GLY A 7 7.19 -8.26 -6.30
N PRO A 8 6.11 -7.93 -5.54
CA PRO A 8 4.78 -8.54 -5.72
C PRO A 8 4.24 -8.49 -7.16
N ASN A 9 4.43 -7.38 -7.86
CA ASN A 9 3.93 -7.24 -9.24
C ASN A 9 4.76 -8.04 -10.25
N GLY A 10 6.10 -8.04 -10.11
CA GLY A 10 7.00 -8.81 -10.98
C GLY A 10 6.76 -10.31 -10.84
N LEU A 11 6.71 -10.79 -9.59
CA LEU A 11 6.45 -12.21 -9.31
C LEU A 11 5.04 -12.63 -9.74
N THR A 12 4.02 -11.77 -9.59
CA THR A 12 2.68 -12.07 -10.11
C THR A 12 2.69 -12.20 -11.63
N ALA A 13 3.40 -11.31 -12.34
CA ALA A 13 3.54 -11.42 -13.79
C ALA A 13 4.27 -12.71 -14.17
N ALA A 14 5.38 -13.03 -13.51
CA ALA A 14 6.14 -14.26 -13.73
C ALA A 14 5.31 -15.52 -13.49
N ALA A 15 4.56 -15.59 -12.37
CA ALA A 15 3.70 -16.71 -12.04
C ALA A 15 2.63 -16.97 -13.09
N LEU A 16 1.95 -15.91 -13.56
CA LEU A 16 0.92 -16.04 -14.60
C LEU A 16 1.50 -16.44 -15.95
N LEU A 17 2.66 -15.93 -16.31
CA LEU A 17 3.35 -16.28 -17.55
C LEU A 17 3.85 -17.75 -17.51
N ALA A 18 4.43 -18.18 -16.38
CA ALA A 18 4.85 -19.57 -16.18
C ALA A 18 3.64 -20.52 -16.24
N ARG A 19 2.53 -20.20 -15.58
CA ARG A 19 1.27 -20.98 -15.69
C ARG A 19 0.71 -21.04 -17.11
N ALA A 20 0.96 -20.01 -17.94
CA ALA A 20 0.57 -20.00 -19.34
C ALA A 20 1.54 -20.78 -20.25
N GLY A 21 2.55 -21.45 -19.70
CA GLY A 21 3.49 -22.30 -20.43
C GLY A 21 4.73 -21.58 -20.99
N PHE A 22 4.96 -20.33 -20.62
CA PHE A 22 6.18 -19.64 -21.02
C PHE A 22 7.36 -20.05 -20.13
N GLN A 23 8.55 -20.17 -20.71
CA GLN A 23 9.78 -20.20 -19.93
C GLN A 23 10.08 -18.81 -19.38
N VAL A 24 10.12 -18.67 -18.05
CA VAL A 24 10.28 -17.39 -17.35
C VAL A 24 11.52 -17.41 -16.48
N ASP A 25 12.38 -16.42 -16.68
CA ASP A 25 13.53 -16.13 -15.83
C ASP A 25 13.27 -14.78 -15.12
N VAL A 26 13.32 -14.77 -13.79
CA VAL A 26 13.15 -13.57 -12.96
C VAL A 26 14.53 -13.13 -12.48
N PHE A 27 14.84 -11.85 -12.59
CA PHE A 27 16.10 -11.25 -12.16
C PHE A 27 15.83 -10.21 -11.06
N GLU A 28 16.44 -10.41 -9.90
CA GLU A 28 16.33 -9.53 -8.74
C GLU A 28 17.72 -9.06 -8.31
N GLN A 29 17.86 -7.76 -8.02
CA GLN A 29 19.13 -7.20 -7.57
C GLN A 29 19.46 -7.50 -6.11
N ALA A 30 18.45 -7.74 -5.29
CA ALA A 30 18.61 -8.09 -3.87
C ALA A 30 18.95 -9.59 -3.72
N ASP A 31 19.42 -9.94 -2.52
CA ASP A 31 19.76 -11.33 -2.17
C ASP A 31 18.54 -12.17 -1.79
N ASP A 32 17.34 -11.58 -1.80
CA ASP A 32 16.06 -12.27 -1.57
C ASP A 32 14.93 -11.62 -2.39
N VAL A 33 13.86 -12.36 -2.59
CA VAL A 33 12.62 -11.84 -3.16
C VAL A 33 11.91 -10.94 -2.15
N GLY A 34 11.11 -9.97 -2.61
CA GLY A 34 10.35 -9.16 -1.66
C GLY A 34 9.93 -7.81 -2.21
N GLY A 35 10.85 -7.06 -2.77
CA GLY A 35 10.58 -5.67 -3.12
C GLY A 35 10.03 -4.91 -1.90
N ALA A 36 8.91 -4.19 -2.05
CA ALA A 36 8.28 -3.46 -0.94
C ALA A 36 7.51 -4.36 0.07
N CYS A 37 7.51 -5.69 -0.12
CA CYS A 37 6.95 -6.68 0.82
C CYS A 37 8.02 -7.50 1.54
N ALA A 38 9.27 -7.05 1.56
CA ALA A 38 10.31 -7.75 2.31
C ALA A 38 10.11 -7.58 3.83
N SER A 39 10.50 -8.61 4.57
CA SER A 39 10.54 -8.61 6.04
C SER A 39 11.92 -9.05 6.50
N ALA A 40 12.36 -8.57 7.65
CA ALA A 40 13.66 -8.94 8.21
C ALA A 40 13.62 -8.92 9.74
N GLU A 41 14.52 -9.66 10.35
CA GLU A 41 14.81 -9.51 11.77
C GLU A 41 15.57 -8.19 11.99
N ARG A 42 14.98 -7.28 12.76
CA ARG A 42 15.58 -5.97 13.10
C ARG A 42 15.98 -5.88 14.55
N PHE A 43 15.25 -6.57 15.41
CA PHE A 43 15.59 -6.72 16.81
C PHE A 43 15.74 -8.22 17.08
N PRO A 44 16.59 -8.64 18.04
CA PRO A 44 16.80 -10.06 18.32
C PRO A 44 15.49 -10.81 18.57
N GLY A 45 15.19 -11.81 17.72
CA GLY A 45 13.96 -12.58 17.77
C GLY A 45 12.70 -11.85 17.35
N ALA A 46 12.82 -10.70 16.67
CA ALA A 46 11.65 -9.94 16.19
C ALA A 46 11.74 -9.61 14.69
N THR A 47 10.76 -10.12 13.95
CA THR A 47 10.59 -9.90 12.51
C THR A 47 9.68 -8.71 12.23
N VAL A 48 10.21 -7.70 11.53
CA VAL A 48 9.47 -6.52 11.09
C VAL A 48 9.31 -6.47 9.57
N ASP A 49 8.29 -5.78 9.10
CA ASP A 49 8.08 -5.53 7.68
C ASP A 49 8.87 -4.28 7.24
N LEU A 50 9.72 -4.43 6.23
CA LEU A 50 10.57 -3.34 5.76
C LEU A 50 9.80 -2.28 4.96
N GLY A 51 8.68 -2.67 4.36
CA GLY A 51 7.79 -1.81 3.60
C GLY A 51 6.33 -2.00 4.02
N ALA A 52 5.50 -2.60 3.17
CA ALA A 52 4.08 -2.82 3.46
C ALA A 52 3.87 -3.76 4.65
N ALA A 53 2.93 -3.43 5.54
CA ALA A 53 2.71 -4.13 6.80
C ALA A 53 1.30 -4.72 6.98
N ALA A 54 0.27 -4.08 6.42
CA ALA A 54 -1.12 -4.54 6.46
C ALA A 54 -1.69 -4.67 5.04
N HIS A 55 -2.51 -5.69 4.80
CA HIS A 55 -2.79 -6.14 3.45
C HIS A 55 -4.29 -6.27 3.11
N PRO A 56 -5.12 -5.21 3.24
CA PRO A 56 -6.54 -5.27 2.86
C PRO A 56 -6.74 -5.56 1.37
N PHE A 57 -5.89 -5.01 0.50
CA PHE A 57 -5.90 -5.34 -0.92
C PHE A 57 -5.32 -6.72 -1.23
N GLY A 58 -4.41 -7.22 -0.40
CA GLY A 58 -3.76 -8.52 -0.60
C GLY A 58 -4.75 -9.68 -0.41
N VAL A 59 -5.45 -9.70 0.73
CA VAL A 59 -6.43 -10.74 1.03
C VAL A 59 -7.61 -10.73 0.05
N ALA A 60 -8.00 -9.55 -0.44
CA ALA A 60 -9.07 -9.37 -1.42
C ALA A 60 -8.59 -9.43 -2.88
N SER A 61 -7.31 -9.73 -3.13
CA SER A 61 -6.74 -9.72 -4.48
C SER A 61 -7.29 -10.86 -5.33
N PRO A 62 -8.00 -10.59 -6.44
CA PRO A 62 -8.50 -11.64 -7.29
C PRO A 62 -7.38 -12.47 -7.95
N VAL A 63 -6.21 -11.88 -8.16
CA VAL A 63 -5.08 -12.65 -8.74
C VAL A 63 -4.38 -13.51 -7.70
N PHE A 64 -4.26 -13.08 -6.45
CA PHE A 64 -3.68 -13.90 -5.38
C PHE A 64 -4.56 -15.11 -5.07
N GLN A 65 -5.88 -14.92 -5.06
CA GLN A 65 -6.86 -16.00 -4.97
C GLN A 65 -6.77 -16.97 -6.16
N ALA A 66 -6.70 -16.44 -7.40
CA ALA A 66 -6.56 -17.26 -8.60
C ALA A 66 -5.22 -18.03 -8.69
N LEU A 67 -4.17 -17.51 -8.05
CA LEU A 67 -2.87 -18.18 -7.92
C LEU A 67 -2.84 -19.16 -6.74
N GLU A 68 -3.88 -19.18 -5.91
CA GLU A 68 -4.03 -20.08 -4.74
C GLU A 68 -2.81 -19.98 -3.79
N LEU A 69 -2.37 -18.76 -3.47
CA LEU A 69 -1.13 -18.52 -2.70
C LEU A 69 -1.10 -19.22 -1.34
N GLU A 70 -2.26 -19.54 -0.77
CA GLU A 70 -2.38 -20.31 0.48
C GLU A 70 -1.80 -21.72 0.33
N ARG A 71 -1.92 -22.34 -0.84
CA ARG A 71 -1.28 -23.65 -1.14
C ARG A 71 0.25 -23.57 -1.22
N PHE A 72 0.77 -22.34 -1.34
CA PHE A 72 2.20 -22.06 -1.41
C PHE A 72 2.72 -21.40 -0.13
N GLY A 73 1.98 -21.55 0.99
CA GLY A 73 2.44 -21.19 2.32
C GLY A 73 2.04 -19.78 2.78
N LEU A 74 1.20 -19.04 2.03
CA LEU A 74 0.67 -17.79 2.52
C LEU A 74 -0.49 -18.03 3.48
N THR A 75 -0.37 -17.50 4.70
CA THR A 75 -1.45 -17.50 5.69
C THR A 75 -1.79 -16.08 6.08
N TRP A 76 -3.08 -15.71 6.01
CA TRP A 76 -3.56 -14.43 6.49
C TRP A 76 -3.98 -14.51 7.96
N ARG A 77 -3.44 -13.61 8.80
CA ARG A 77 -3.79 -13.46 10.20
C ARG A 77 -4.55 -12.17 10.41
N HIS A 78 -5.73 -12.28 11.02
CA HIS A 78 -6.63 -11.15 11.25
C HIS A 78 -6.57 -10.71 12.70
N PRO A 79 -6.38 -9.40 12.99
CA PRO A 79 -6.59 -8.86 14.32
C PRO A 79 -8.09 -8.86 14.68
N CYS A 80 -8.40 -8.76 15.98
CA CYS A 80 -9.78 -8.66 16.45
C CYS A 80 -10.51 -7.45 15.85
N ILE A 81 -9.84 -6.30 15.85
CA ILE A 81 -10.31 -5.05 15.23
C ILE A 81 -9.34 -4.69 14.09
N PRO A 82 -9.83 -4.61 12.84
CA PRO A 82 -9.00 -4.23 11.70
C PRO A 82 -8.32 -2.88 11.87
N LEU A 83 -9.08 -1.85 12.26
CA LEU A 83 -8.63 -0.47 12.32
C LEU A 83 -9.29 0.29 13.47
N ALA A 84 -8.49 1.06 14.20
CA ALA A 84 -8.96 2.05 15.16
C ALA A 84 -8.45 3.45 14.81
N HIS A 85 -9.21 4.46 15.23
CA HIS A 85 -8.82 5.86 15.14
C HIS A 85 -9.12 6.56 16.48
N PRO A 86 -8.11 6.75 17.34
CA PRO A 86 -8.29 7.43 18.62
C PRO A 86 -8.58 8.92 18.44
N LEU A 87 -9.41 9.46 19.31
CA LEU A 87 -9.84 10.87 19.36
C LEU A 87 -9.52 11.44 20.75
N ASP A 88 -9.29 12.77 20.87
CA ASP A 88 -8.91 13.38 22.14
C ASP A 88 -10.05 13.38 23.17
N ASP A 89 -11.24 13.77 22.76
CA ASP A 89 -12.38 14.04 23.64
C ASP A 89 -13.57 13.10 23.42
N ALA A 90 -13.33 11.96 22.77
CA ALA A 90 -14.37 10.95 22.46
C ALA A 90 -13.76 9.55 22.44
N PRO A 91 -14.58 8.50 22.60
CA PRO A 91 -14.14 7.13 22.34
C PRO A 91 -13.52 6.98 20.96
N ALA A 92 -12.58 6.05 20.83
CA ALA A 92 -11.96 5.75 19.54
C ALA A 92 -13.00 5.28 18.53
N ALA A 93 -12.86 5.73 17.30
CA ALA A 93 -13.66 5.19 16.19
C ALA A 93 -13.09 3.84 15.75
N LEU A 94 -13.90 2.79 15.80
CA LEU A 94 -13.49 1.42 15.49
C LEU A 94 -14.11 0.95 14.18
N LEU A 95 -13.29 0.35 13.33
CA LEU A 95 -13.75 -0.31 12.12
C LEU A 95 -13.66 -1.82 12.31
N HIS A 96 -14.81 -2.48 12.34
CA HIS A 96 -14.94 -3.94 12.52
C HIS A 96 -15.03 -4.65 11.15
N ARG A 97 -14.75 -5.96 11.12
CA ARG A 97 -15.06 -6.83 9.97
C ARG A 97 -16.56 -7.12 9.87
N ASN A 98 -17.35 -6.10 10.10
CA ASN A 98 -18.81 -6.11 10.02
C ASN A 98 -19.29 -4.68 9.86
N LEU A 99 -20.14 -4.45 8.87
CA LEU A 99 -20.66 -3.12 8.55
C LEU A 99 -21.56 -2.58 9.67
N GLU A 100 -22.45 -3.42 10.20
CA GLU A 100 -23.41 -3.03 11.23
C GLU A 100 -22.71 -2.74 12.56
N ALA A 101 -21.74 -3.56 12.94
CA ALA A 101 -20.92 -3.34 14.14
C ALA A 101 -20.12 -2.03 14.04
N THR A 102 -19.53 -1.73 12.88
CA THR A 102 -18.86 -0.45 12.65
C THR A 102 -19.84 0.71 12.78
N ALA A 103 -20.99 0.62 12.09
CA ALA A 103 -21.97 1.70 12.04
C ALA A 103 -22.57 2.02 13.42
N SER A 104 -22.88 0.99 14.23
CA SER A 104 -23.45 1.17 15.57
C SER A 104 -22.54 1.95 16.53
N GLY A 105 -21.21 1.88 16.34
CA GLY A 105 -20.24 2.66 17.09
C GLY A 105 -20.12 4.14 16.69
N LEU A 106 -20.80 4.57 15.60
CA LEU A 106 -20.68 5.91 15.03
C LEU A 106 -21.83 6.87 15.42
N GLY A 107 -22.61 6.55 16.46
CA GLY A 107 -23.60 7.43 17.01
C GLY A 107 -24.63 7.95 15.99
N ARG A 108 -24.76 9.26 15.88
CA ARG A 108 -25.73 9.88 14.94
C ARG A 108 -25.43 9.62 13.47
N ASP A 109 -24.22 9.17 13.14
CA ASP A 109 -23.79 8.90 11.76
C ASP A 109 -24.02 7.45 11.33
N GLU A 110 -24.54 6.57 12.19
CA GLU A 110 -24.85 5.17 11.87
C GLU A 110 -25.58 5.02 10.52
N ARG A 111 -26.72 5.72 10.35
CA ARG A 111 -27.51 5.64 9.12
C ARG A 111 -26.78 6.18 7.90
N ALA A 112 -26.00 7.23 8.06
CA ALA A 112 -25.20 7.83 6.99
C ALA A 112 -24.10 6.87 6.54
N TRP A 113 -23.40 6.24 7.51
CA TRP A 113 -22.38 5.25 7.26
C TRP A 113 -22.92 4.04 6.51
N LEU A 114 -24.03 3.46 6.97
CA LEU A 114 -24.71 2.34 6.32
C LEU A 114 -25.12 2.69 4.89
N ARG A 115 -25.71 3.86 4.66
CA ARG A 115 -26.13 4.31 3.32
C ARG A 115 -24.96 4.41 2.33
N ILE A 116 -23.81 4.85 2.80
CA ILE A 116 -22.63 5.05 1.95
C ILE A 116 -21.90 3.72 1.70
N HIS A 117 -21.74 2.89 2.73
CA HIS A 117 -20.85 1.73 2.65
C HIS A 117 -21.55 0.41 2.32
N ARG A 118 -22.86 0.25 2.59
CA ARG A 118 -23.56 -1.04 2.42
C ARG A 118 -23.32 -1.66 1.03
N HIS A 119 -23.59 -0.92 -0.02
CA HIS A 119 -23.41 -1.44 -1.38
C HIS A 119 -21.91 -1.75 -1.69
N LEU A 120 -20.98 -0.97 -1.12
CA LEU A 120 -19.54 -1.22 -1.30
C LEU A 120 -19.12 -2.53 -0.63
N VAL A 121 -19.61 -2.78 0.58
CA VAL A 121 -19.29 -3.99 1.36
C VAL A 121 -19.95 -5.22 0.74
N GLU A 122 -21.26 -5.17 0.45
CA GLU A 122 -22.02 -6.29 -0.10
C GLU A 122 -21.56 -6.72 -1.49
N HIS A 123 -20.97 -5.79 -2.27
CA HIS A 123 -20.54 -6.04 -3.65
C HIS A 123 -19.04 -5.72 -3.85
N ILE A 124 -18.21 -5.96 -2.82
CA ILE A 124 -16.79 -5.58 -2.84
C ILE A 124 -16.05 -6.14 -4.05
N ASP A 125 -16.32 -7.37 -4.45
CA ASP A 125 -15.67 -7.99 -5.61
C ASP A 125 -16.00 -7.27 -6.93
N ALA A 126 -17.25 -6.81 -7.09
CA ALA A 126 -17.64 -6.03 -8.27
C ALA A 126 -16.93 -4.66 -8.30
N HIS A 127 -16.75 -4.03 -7.14
CA HIS A 127 -16.01 -2.79 -7.02
C HIS A 127 -14.52 -3.00 -7.30
N LEU A 128 -13.91 -4.04 -6.73
CA LEU A 128 -12.52 -4.39 -7.01
C LEU A 128 -12.30 -4.74 -8.49
N ALA A 129 -13.23 -5.49 -9.10
CA ALA A 129 -13.16 -5.79 -10.52
C ALA A 129 -13.18 -4.51 -11.38
N ASN A 130 -13.88 -3.46 -10.97
CA ASN A 130 -13.90 -2.17 -11.67
C ASN A 130 -12.60 -1.38 -11.47
N VAL A 131 -12.08 -1.28 -10.23
CA VAL A 131 -10.99 -0.34 -9.89
C VAL A 131 -9.60 -0.96 -10.00
N LEU A 132 -9.47 -2.28 -9.85
CA LEU A 132 -8.17 -2.97 -9.92
C LEU A 132 -7.72 -3.26 -11.36
N GLY A 133 -7.79 -2.26 -12.24
CA GLY A 133 -7.34 -2.39 -13.62
C GLY A 133 -7.25 -1.05 -14.35
N PRO A 134 -7.05 -1.09 -15.67
CA PRO A 134 -6.99 0.13 -16.48
C PRO A 134 -8.31 0.89 -16.39
N MET A 135 -8.23 2.20 -16.14
CA MET A 135 -9.43 3.04 -16.07
C MET A 135 -10.13 3.24 -17.42
N LEU A 136 -9.35 3.24 -18.51
CA LEU A 136 -9.86 3.39 -19.87
C LEU A 136 -10.26 2.02 -20.46
N ARG A 137 -11.22 1.36 -19.84
CA ARG A 137 -11.84 0.12 -20.33
C ARG A 137 -13.33 0.14 -20.07
N VAL A 138 -14.07 -0.71 -20.77
CA VAL A 138 -15.47 -0.96 -20.42
C VAL A 138 -15.52 -1.57 -19.00
N PRO A 139 -16.21 -0.93 -18.05
CA PRO A 139 -16.28 -1.45 -16.69
C PRO A 139 -17.06 -2.77 -16.67
N PRO A 140 -16.54 -3.82 -15.99
CA PRO A 140 -17.27 -5.10 -15.92
C PRO A 140 -18.58 -4.98 -15.12
N HIS A 141 -18.69 -4.05 -14.18
CA HIS A 141 -19.88 -3.82 -13.36
C HIS A 141 -20.28 -2.33 -13.36
N PRO A 142 -20.95 -1.83 -14.43
CA PRO A 142 -21.20 -0.40 -14.60
C PRO A 142 -22.11 0.20 -13.50
N VAL A 143 -23.10 -0.54 -13.00
CA VAL A 143 -23.98 -0.08 -11.90
C VAL A 143 -23.17 0.10 -10.61
N ALA A 144 -22.33 -0.86 -10.25
CA ALA A 144 -21.45 -0.74 -9.09
C ALA A 144 -20.48 0.44 -9.25
N LEU A 145 -19.89 0.61 -10.45
CA LEU A 145 -19.00 1.75 -10.72
C LEU A 145 -19.71 3.09 -10.54
N THR A 146 -20.96 3.23 -11.01
CA THR A 146 -21.73 4.48 -10.87
C THR A 146 -22.02 4.77 -9.39
N ARG A 147 -22.45 3.76 -8.63
CA ARG A 147 -22.75 3.92 -7.20
C ARG A 147 -21.52 4.28 -6.37
N PHE A 148 -20.37 3.71 -6.70
CA PHE A 148 -19.09 4.08 -6.09
C PHE A 148 -18.58 5.41 -6.59
N GLY A 149 -18.64 5.66 -7.89
CA GLY A 149 -18.01 6.80 -8.55
C GLY A 149 -18.57 8.14 -8.10
N LEU A 150 -19.88 8.23 -7.85
CA LEU A 150 -20.49 9.49 -7.41
C LEU A 150 -19.89 10.02 -6.09
N PRO A 151 -19.86 9.26 -4.97
CA PRO A 151 -19.19 9.70 -3.75
C PRO A 151 -17.66 9.72 -3.88
N ALA A 152 -17.07 8.85 -4.68
CA ALA A 152 -15.62 8.74 -4.88
C ALA A 152 -15.00 9.94 -5.60
N MET A 153 -15.76 10.67 -6.41
CA MET A 153 -15.28 11.89 -7.09
C MET A 153 -15.05 13.06 -6.14
N TRP A 154 -15.62 13.02 -4.96
CA TRP A 154 -15.47 14.07 -3.96
C TRP A 154 -14.07 14.08 -3.34
N SER A 155 -13.72 15.19 -2.74
CA SER A 155 -12.62 15.21 -1.78
C SER A 155 -13.09 14.54 -0.47
N ALA A 156 -12.19 13.82 0.21
CA ALA A 156 -12.51 13.19 1.49
C ALA A 156 -12.95 14.22 2.53
N ARG A 157 -12.33 15.40 2.52
CA ARG A 157 -12.70 16.51 3.40
C ARG A 157 -14.14 16.98 3.15
N ALA A 158 -14.49 17.26 1.89
CA ALA A 158 -15.85 17.72 1.56
C ALA A 158 -16.89 16.62 1.84
N LEU A 159 -16.65 15.38 1.45
CA LEU A 159 -17.54 14.27 1.73
C LEU A 159 -17.72 14.07 3.24
N GLY A 160 -16.64 14.11 4.02
CA GLY A 160 -16.70 13.96 5.47
C GLY A 160 -17.58 15.00 6.14
N HIS A 161 -17.45 16.28 5.78
CA HIS A 161 -18.27 17.34 6.34
C HIS A 161 -19.75 17.31 5.88
N VAL A 162 -20.01 16.90 4.63
CA VAL A 162 -21.38 16.85 4.11
C VAL A 162 -22.13 15.59 4.58
N ALA A 163 -21.44 14.44 4.65
CA ALA A 163 -22.07 13.16 4.95
C ALA A 163 -22.19 12.87 6.45
N PHE A 164 -21.23 13.33 7.26
CA PHE A 164 -21.11 12.97 8.66
C PHE A 164 -21.17 14.20 9.58
N ARG A 165 -21.69 13.99 10.78
CA ARG A 165 -21.88 15.01 11.81
C ARG A 165 -20.85 14.92 12.92
N GLU A 166 -20.37 13.71 13.22
CA GLU A 166 -19.48 13.40 14.33
C GLU A 166 -18.06 13.09 13.85
N ASP A 167 -17.08 13.38 14.68
CA ASP A 167 -15.67 13.23 14.32
C ASP A 167 -15.26 11.77 14.16
N ALA A 168 -15.93 10.82 14.84
CA ALA A 168 -15.66 9.40 14.68
C ALA A 168 -15.79 8.91 13.23
N ALA A 169 -16.92 9.18 12.58
CA ALA A 169 -17.14 8.80 11.18
C ALA A 169 -16.23 9.57 10.21
N ARG A 170 -16.02 10.87 10.49
CA ARG A 170 -15.12 11.72 9.70
C ARG A 170 -13.67 11.24 9.78
N ALA A 171 -13.22 10.84 10.98
CA ALA A 171 -11.85 10.40 11.22
C ALA A 171 -11.56 9.04 10.55
N LEU A 172 -12.49 8.07 10.61
CA LEU A 172 -12.35 6.81 9.86
C LEU A 172 -12.23 7.05 8.35
N LEU A 173 -13.05 7.95 7.79
CA LEU A 173 -12.94 8.31 6.38
C LEU A 173 -11.61 8.99 6.07
N ALA A 174 -11.20 9.95 6.90
CA ALA A 174 -10.01 10.76 6.69
C ALA A 174 -8.72 9.93 6.83
N GLY A 175 -8.59 9.11 7.87
CA GLY A 175 -7.43 8.26 8.10
C GLY A 175 -7.24 7.27 6.94
N SER A 176 -8.31 6.63 6.50
CA SER A 176 -8.27 5.75 5.33
C SER A 176 -7.97 6.51 4.03
N ALA A 177 -8.48 7.73 3.86
CA ALA A 177 -8.19 8.56 2.69
C ALA A 177 -6.74 9.09 2.68
N ALA A 178 -6.11 9.26 3.84
CA ALA A 178 -4.74 9.76 3.93
C ALA A 178 -3.70 8.82 3.30
N HIS A 179 -4.03 7.52 3.14
CA HIS A 179 -3.17 6.58 2.39
C HIS A 179 -2.88 7.00 0.93
N VAL A 180 -3.62 7.96 0.39
CA VAL A 180 -3.34 8.51 -0.95
C VAL A 180 -2.17 9.49 -0.96
N SER A 181 -1.68 9.90 0.22
CA SER A 181 -0.53 10.81 0.41
C SER A 181 -0.67 12.13 -0.35
N VAL A 182 -1.89 12.70 -0.37
CA VAL A 182 -2.19 14.03 -0.92
C VAL A 182 -3.17 14.76 -0.01
N PRO A 183 -3.26 16.11 -0.07
CA PRO A 183 -4.22 16.86 0.75
C PRO A 183 -5.65 16.34 0.57
N LEU A 184 -6.36 16.10 1.67
CA LEU A 184 -7.72 15.53 1.66
C LEU A 184 -8.78 16.44 1.03
N SER A 185 -8.43 17.67 0.67
CA SER A 185 -9.25 18.59 -0.15
C SER A 185 -9.14 18.32 -1.65
N GLY A 186 -8.18 17.48 -2.08
CA GLY A 186 -8.03 17.09 -3.48
C GLY A 186 -9.20 16.23 -3.99
N PRO A 187 -9.59 16.36 -5.27
CA PRO A 187 -10.62 15.51 -5.86
C PRO A 187 -10.19 14.03 -5.81
N LEU A 188 -11.16 13.13 -5.78
CA LEU A 188 -10.97 11.67 -5.75
C LEU A 188 -10.37 11.11 -4.44
N THR A 189 -9.96 11.94 -3.48
CA THR A 189 -9.39 11.43 -2.23
C THR A 189 -10.41 10.63 -1.41
N ALA A 190 -11.71 10.92 -1.53
CA ALA A 190 -12.76 10.12 -0.91
C ALA A 190 -12.79 8.67 -1.42
N SER A 191 -12.36 8.39 -2.66
CA SER A 191 -12.37 7.04 -3.22
C SER A 191 -11.53 6.06 -2.41
N PHE A 192 -10.37 6.50 -1.93
CA PHE A 192 -9.48 5.70 -1.09
C PHE A 192 -10.08 5.44 0.28
N GLY A 193 -10.60 6.49 0.95
CA GLY A 193 -11.27 6.34 2.23
C GLY A 193 -12.44 5.37 2.17
N LEU A 194 -13.31 5.53 1.18
CA LEU A 194 -14.48 4.66 0.98
C LEU A 194 -14.07 3.22 0.69
N LEU A 195 -13.09 3.01 -0.21
CA LEU A 195 -12.68 1.67 -0.62
C LEU A 195 -11.94 0.94 0.50
N LEU A 196 -11.02 1.59 1.19
CA LEU A 196 -10.27 0.98 2.29
C LEU A 196 -11.17 0.65 3.49
N ASN A 197 -12.13 1.53 3.82
CA ASN A 197 -13.11 1.23 4.85
C ASN A 197 -14.01 0.05 4.44
N ALA A 198 -14.47 0.01 3.18
CA ALA A 198 -15.26 -1.12 2.69
C ALA A 198 -14.47 -2.43 2.71
N LEU A 199 -13.20 -2.41 2.31
CA LEU A 199 -12.30 -3.58 2.39
C LEU A 199 -12.11 -4.04 3.85
N GLY A 200 -11.90 -3.11 4.77
CA GLY A 200 -11.76 -3.40 6.19
C GLY A 200 -13.00 -4.10 6.76
N MET A 201 -14.20 -3.63 6.38
CA MET A 201 -15.47 -4.22 6.83
C MET A 201 -15.79 -5.55 6.12
N ALA A 202 -15.43 -5.70 4.84
CA ALA A 202 -15.72 -6.91 4.06
C ALA A 202 -14.66 -8.01 4.25
N SER A 203 -13.37 -7.66 4.12
CA SER A 203 -12.26 -8.61 4.05
C SER A 203 -11.30 -8.50 5.24
N GLY A 204 -11.34 -7.39 5.98
CA GLY A 204 -10.42 -7.09 7.08
C GLY A 204 -9.13 -6.42 6.62
N TRP A 205 -8.26 -6.15 7.60
CA TRP A 205 -6.89 -5.65 7.39
C TRP A 205 -5.89 -6.64 8.00
N PRO A 206 -5.70 -7.81 7.35
CA PRO A 206 -4.82 -8.84 7.89
C PRO A 206 -3.34 -8.51 7.68
N VAL A 207 -2.51 -9.25 8.40
CA VAL A 207 -1.09 -9.38 8.15
C VAL A 207 -0.79 -10.75 7.56
N ALA A 208 0.33 -10.88 6.86
CA ALA A 208 0.83 -12.18 6.45
C ALA A 208 1.62 -12.81 7.62
N GLU A 209 1.35 -14.08 7.92
CA GLU A 209 2.05 -14.82 8.97
C GLU A 209 3.55 -14.88 8.68
N GLY A 210 4.37 -14.60 9.69
CA GLY A 210 5.83 -14.56 9.58
C GLY A 210 6.38 -13.37 8.75
N GLY A 211 5.53 -12.40 8.38
CA GLY A 211 5.94 -11.19 7.67
C GLY A 211 5.39 -11.05 6.27
N SER A 212 5.33 -9.82 5.79
CA SER A 212 4.87 -9.50 4.43
C SER A 212 5.66 -10.22 3.34
N GLY A 213 6.92 -10.59 3.63
CA GLY A 213 7.76 -11.44 2.77
C GLY A 213 7.14 -12.80 2.44
N ALA A 214 6.20 -13.31 3.26
CA ALA A 214 5.48 -14.54 2.95
C ALA A 214 4.68 -14.44 1.64
N ILE A 215 4.16 -13.26 1.30
CA ILE A 215 3.43 -13.01 0.05
C ILE A 215 4.34 -13.25 -1.16
N THR A 216 5.53 -12.69 -1.12
CA THR A 216 6.47 -12.81 -2.25
C THR A 216 7.15 -14.16 -2.31
N ARG A 217 7.39 -14.82 -1.17
CA ARG A 217 7.83 -16.21 -1.14
C ARG A 217 6.78 -17.17 -1.74
N ALA A 218 5.50 -16.98 -1.40
CA ALA A 218 4.42 -17.77 -2.00
C ALA A 218 4.33 -17.55 -3.52
N LEU A 219 4.44 -16.30 -3.99
CA LEU A 219 4.47 -16.00 -5.42
C LEU A 219 5.69 -16.62 -6.13
N ALA A 220 6.87 -16.58 -5.50
CA ALA A 220 8.07 -17.22 -6.01
C ALA A 220 7.91 -18.74 -6.12
N ALA A 221 7.32 -19.37 -5.11
CA ALA A 221 7.02 -20.80 -5.14
C ALA A 221 6.04 -21.18 -6.28
N VAL A 222 5.07 -20.32 -6.61
CA VAL A 222 4.22 -20.51 -7.80
C VAL A 222 5.05 -20.45 -9.08
N VAL A 223 5.98 -19.48 -9.21
CA VAL A 223 6.87 -19.37 -10.38
C VAL A 223 7.67 -20.66 -10.55
N GLU A 224 8.31 -21.14 -9.50
CA GLU A 224 9.17 -22.34 -9.51
C GLU A 224 8.36 -23.61 -9.77
N ALA A 225 7.18 -23.76 -9.17
CA ALA A 225 6.28 -24.90 -9.39
C ALA A 225 5.82 -25.03 -10.84
N HIS A 226 5.88 -23.94 -11.63
CA HIS A 226 5.55 -23.94 -13.06
C HIS A 226 6.81 -23.84 -13.95
N GLY A 227 7.99 -24.18 -13.41
CA GLY A 227 9.24 -24.29 -14.18
C GLY A 227 9.95 -22.95 -14.44
N GLY A 228 9.51 -21.86 -13.83
CA GLY A 228 10.25 -20.59 -13.85
C GLY A 228 11.48 -20.63 -12.94
N ARG A 229 12.43 -19.74 -13.19
CA ARG A 229 13.68 -19.63 -12.42
C ARG A 229 13.85 -18.21 -11.89
N ILE A 230 14.40 -18.08 -10.68
CA ILE A 230 14.65 -16.81 -10.03
C ILE A 230 16.16 -16.67 -9.77
N TYR A 231 16.73 -15.58 -10.24
CA TYR A 231 18.14 -15.24 -10.10
C TYR A 231 18.26 -14.02 -9.18
N LEU A 232 18.76 -14.25 -7.99
CA LEU A 232 19.01 -13.23 -6.97
C LEU A 232 20.40 -12.61 -7.12
N GLY A 233 20.62 -11.42 -6.53
CA GLY A 233 21.89 -10.69 -6.64
C GLY A 233 22.19 -10.20 -8.07
N GLN A 234 21.20 -10.18 -8.97
CA GLN A 234 21.38 -9.88 -10.39
C GLN A 234 20.78 -8.53 -10.77
N ARG A 235 21.59 -7.49 -10.67
CA ARG A 235 21.19 -6.15 -11.13
C ARG A 235 21.24 -6.04 -12.64
N ILE A 236 20.11 -5.80 -13.29
CA ILE A 236 20.02 -5.57 -14.72
C ILE A 236 20.12 -4.08 -15.02
N THR A 237 21.11 -3.70 -15.84
CA THR A 237 21.36 -2.33 -16.29
C THR A 237 21.14 -2.14 -17.78
N SER A 238 21.12 -3.24 -18.55
CA SER A 238 20.86 -3.27 -19.98
C SER A 238 19.99 -4.48 -20.35
N LEU A 239 19.02 -4.32 -21.23
CA LEU A 239 18.25 -5.47 -21.74
C LEU A 239 19.10 -6.43 -22.59
N ARG A 240 20.30 -6.03 -23.01
CA ARG A 240 21.25 -6.92 -23.72
C ARG A 240 21.81 -8.02 -22.82
N GLN A 241 21.73 -7.85 -21.49
CA GLN A 241 22.12 -8.89 -20.53
C GLN A 241 21.14 -10.06 -20.47
N LEU A 242 19.90 -9.86 -21.00
CA LEU A 242 18.82 -10.82 -20.87
C LEU A 242 18.71 -11.70 -22.13
N PRO A 243 18.78 -13.03 -22.00
CA PRO A 243 18.59 -13.96 -23.11
C PRO A 243 17.08 -14.13 -23.42
N ALA A 244 16.35 -13.03 -23.54
CA ALA A 244 14.88 -13.05 -23.68
C ALA A 244 14.39 -12.08 -24.76
N ARG A 245 13.44 -12.53 -25.57
CA ARG A 245 12.82 -11.70 -26.60
C ARG A 245 11.83 -10.70 -26.02
N MET A 246 11.07 -11.09 -24.99
CA MET A 246 10.10 -10.24 -24.29
C MET A 246 10.49 -10.08 -22.82
N VAL A 247 10.37 -8.87 -22.32
CA VAL A 247 10.78 -8.48 -20.95
C VAL A 247 9.66 -7.74 -20.24
N VAL A 248 9.38 -8.13 -19.01
CA VAL A 248 8.48 -7.43 -18.10
C VAL A 248 9.32 -6.71 -17.05
N LEU A 249 9.16 -5.40 -16.93
CA LEU A 249 9.88 -4.56 -15.99
C LEU A 249 8.99 -4.24 -14.78
N SER A 250 9.34 -4.75 -13.61
CA SER A 250 8.71 -4.38 -12.32
C SER A 250 9.46 -3.20 -11.70
N LEU A 251 9.66 -2.16 -12.49
CA LEU A 251 10.48 -0.99 -12.18
C LEU A 251 9.65 0.29 -12.26
N THR A 252 10.06 1.31 -11.50
CA THR A 252 9.48 2.65 -11.61
C THR A 252 9.96 3.36 -12.90
N PRO A 253 9.23 4.36 -13.43
CA PRO A 253 9.62 5.09 -14.64
C PRO A 253 11.06 5.61 -14.66
N ARG A 254 11.59 6.11 -13.52
CA ARG A 254 12.98 6.56 -13.44
C ARG A 254 13.96 5.41 -13.72
N GLN A 255 13.76 4.26 -13.07
CA GLN A 255 14.62 3.10 -13.27
C GLN A 255 14.57 2.58 -14.73
N VAL A 256 13.37 2.62 -15.35
CA VAL A 256 13.21 2.26 -16.77
C VAL A 256 14.00 3.20 -17.68
N LEU A 257 14.04 4.50 -17.37
CA LEU A 257 14.78 5.50 -18.16
C LEU A 257 16.30 5.40 -17.99
N GLU A 258 16.75 4.87 -16.84
CA GLU A 258 18.17 4.61 -16.53
C GLU A 258 18.70 3.32 -17.20
N LEU A 259 17.77 2.40 -17.57
CA LEU A 259 18.16 1.20 -18.32
C LEU A 259 18.60 1.53 -19.74
N ASP A 260 19.62 0.78 -20.24
CA ASP A 260 19.93 0.71 -21.66
C ASP A 260 18.81 -0.11 -22.36
N VAL A 261 17.75 0.60 -22.74
CA VAL A 261 16.58 0.05 -23.42
C VAL A 261 16.12 0.98 -24.55
N GLU A 262 15.88 0.40 -25.70
CA GLU A 262 15.30 1.11 -26.83
C GLU A 262 13.79 1.27 -26.63
N LEU A 263 13.34 2.50 -26.39
CA LEU A 263 11.93 2.85 -26.26
C LEU A 263 11.54 3.88 -27.32
N PRO A 264 10.30 3.80 -27.85
CA PRO A 264 9.76 4.85 -28.71
C PRO A 264 9.84 6.22 -28.02
N GLN A 265 10.16 7.27 -28.79
CA GLN A 265 10.40 8.60 -28.22
C GLN A 265 9.20 9.14 -27.41
N HIS A 266 7.97 8.85 -27.86
CA HIS A 266 6.77 9.28 -27.13
C HIS A 266 6.61 8.56 -25.78
N VAL A 267 7.02 7.28 -25.67
CA VAL A 267 7.04 6.53 -24.41
C VAL A 267 8.10 7.11 -23.47
N ARG A 268 9.32 7.33 -23.97
CA ARG A 268 10.41 7.95 -23.18
C ARG A 268 9.99 9.32 -22.64
N ARG A 269 9.36 10.17 -23.47
CA ARG A 269 8.83 11.47 -23.02
C ARG A 269 7.73 11.33 -21.98
N ARG A 270 6.85 10.34 -22.12
CA ARG A 270 5.78 10.04 -21.16
C ARG A 270 6.37 9.64 -19.80
N LEU A 271 7.32 8.71 -19.77
CA LEU A 271 7.99 8.27 -18.54
C LEU A 271 8.80 9.42 -17.89
N ALA A 272 9.46 10.27 -18.68
CA ALA A 272 10.22 11.42 -18.19
C ALA A 272 9.35 12.49 -17.51
N ARG A 273 8.05 12.55 -17.83
CA ARG A 273 7.08 13.47 -17.18
C ARG A 273 6.47 12.89 -15.91
N TRP A 274 6.83 11.66 -15.54
CA TRP A 274 6.32 11.03 -14.34
C TRP A 274 6.71 11.80 -13.09
N ARG A 275 5.73 12.05 -12.22
CA ARG A 275 5.95 12.76 -10.96
C ARG A 275 5.81 11.80 -9.80
N TYR A 276 6.71 11.89 -8.84
CA TYR A 276 6.65 11.15 -7.58
C TYR A 276 5.92 11.96 -6.52
N GLY A 277 5.33 11.25 -5.57
CA GLY A 277 4.59 11.79 -4.45
C GLY A 277 5.49 12.21 -3.28
N PRO A 278 4.90 12.50 -2.12
CA PRO A 278 5.61 12.64 -0.86
C PRO A 278 6.43 11.39 -0.53
N GLY A 279 7.42 11.57 0.32
CA GLY A 279 8.16 10.46 0.92
C GLY A 279 7.45 9.90 2.15
N SER A 280 7.95 8.77 2.63
CA SER A 280 7.57 8.18 3.90
C SER A 280 8.77 8.10 4.82
N TYR A 281 8.52 8.21 6.11
CA TYR A 281 9.47 7.98 7.18
C TYR A 281 8.91 6.90 8.09
N LYS A 282 9.63 5.81 8.21
CA LYS A 282 9.20 4.61 8.92
C LYS A 282 9.99 4.43 10.21
N ILE A 283 9.34 3.92 11.23
CA ILE A 283 9.98 3.57 12.50
C ILE A 283 9.48 2.19 12.92
N ASP A 284 10.39 1.31 13.28
CA ASP A 284 10.11 0.09 14.01
C ASP A 284 10.48 0.33 15.47
N TYR A 285 9.56 0.12 16.39
CA TYR A 285 9.79 0.19 17.82
C TYR A 285 9.80 -1.22 18.41
N LEU A 286 10.71 -1.46 19.34
CA LEU A 286 10.67 -2.57 20.29
C LEU A 286 10.28 -2.01 21.65
N LEU A 287 9.22 -2.54 22.24
CA LEU A 287 8.68 -2.12 23.51
C LEU A 287 8.81 -3.24 24.56
N ASP A 288 8.93 -2.88 25.83
CA ASP A 288 8.89 -3.81 26.97
C ASP A 288 7.46 -4.18 27.42
N ALA A 289 6.46 -3.37 27.01
CA ALA A 289 5.05 -3.56 27.29
C ALA A 289 4.19 -3.28 26.04
N PRO A 290 2.93 -3.75 25.97
CA PRO A 290 1.98 -3.33 24.96
C PRO A 290 1.80 -1.81 24.96
N VAL A 291 1.44 -1.24 23.79
CA VAL A 291 1.16 0.20 23.68
C VAL A 291 0.06 0.59 24.69
N PRO A 292 0.31 1.56 25.59
CA PRO A 292 -0.62 1.93 26.66
C PRO A 292 -1.70 2.89 26.16
N TRP A 293 -2.54 2.45 25.21
CA TRP A 293 -3.61 3.27 24.66
C TRP A 293 -4.56 3.77 25.76
N ALA A 294 -4.90 5.06 25.72
CA ALA A 294 -5.88 5.66 26.65
C ALA A 294 -7.26 5.01 26.53
N ASP A 295 -7.67 4.64 25.31
CA ASP A 295 -8.84 3.82 25.05
C ASP A 295 -8.39 2.34 24.85
N PRO A 296 -8.78 1.42 25.78
CA PRO A 296 -8.33 0.03 25.74
C PRO A 296 -8.73 -0.74 24.48
N GLU A 297 -9.82 -0.35 23.78
CA GLU A 297 -10.28 -1.02 22.56
C GLU A 297 -9.28 -0.83 21.42
N VAL A 298 -8.54 0.28 21.39
CA VAL A 298 -7.45 0.53 20.42
C VAL A 298 -6.35 -0.52 20.55
N GLY A 299 -6.12 -1.04 21.76
CA GLY A 299 -5.17 -2.12 22.03
C GLY A 299 -5.51 -3.45 21.36
N SER A 300 -6.72 -3.61 20.83
CA SER A 300 -7.16 -4.79 20.06
C SER A 300 -7.11 -4.57 18.53
N ALA A 301 -6.75 -3.37 18.08
CA ALA A 301 -6.71 -3.03 16.68
C ALA A 301 -5.35 -3.36 16.05
N GLY A 302 -5.36 -4.06 14.91
CA GLY A 302 -4.13 -4.37 14.18
C GLY A 302 -3.50 -3.14 13.53
N THR A 303 -4.32 -2.20 13.08
CA THR A 303 -3.89 -0.91 12.53
C THR A 303 -4.53 0.23 13.31
N VAL A 304 -3.77 1.28 13.58
CA VAL A 304 -4.27 2.48 14.25
C VAL A 304 -3.87 3.71 13.43
N HIS A 305 -4.86 4.53 13.08
CA HIS A 305 -4.64 5.83 12.44
C HIS A 305 -4.56 6.92 13.51
N VAL A 306 -3.39 7.44 13.77
CA VAL A 306 -3.13 8.46 14.78
C VAL A 306 -3.03 9.83 14.12
N GLY A 307 -4.11 10.60 14.17
CA GLY A 307 -4.16 11.88 13.46
C GLY A 307 -5.15 12.90 14.01
N GLY A 308 -5.95 12.50 15.00
CA GLY A 308 -7.02 13.34 15.53
C GLY A 308 -8.18 13.52 14.54
N THR A 309 -8.71 14.72 14.41
CA THR A 309 -9.87 15.01 13.56
C THR A 309 -9.53 15.00 12.06
N LEU A 310 -10.57 14.90 11.22
CA LEU A 310 -10.44 15.02 9.76
C LEU A 310 -9.66 16.28 9.34
N ASP A 311 -9.93 17.42 9.98
CA ASP A 311 -9.25 18.69 9.63
C ASP A 311 -7.81 18.74 10.11
N GLU A 312 -7.43 18.03 11.19
CA GLU A 312 -6.04 17.86 11.61
C GLU A 312 -5.26 17.02 10.60
N ILE A 313 -5.81 15.88 10.19
CA ILE A 313 -5.21 15.02 9.15
C ILE A 313 -5.06 15.80 7.84
N HIS A 314 -6.10 16.52 7.43
CA HIS A 314 -6.02 17.36 6.23
C HIS A 314 -4.90 18.38 6.31
N ARG A 315 -4.75 19.08 7.45
CA ARG A 315 -3.66 20.08 7.65
C ARG A 315 -2.28 19.43 7.63
N ALA A 316 -2.14 18.25 8.23
CA ALA A 316 -0.88 17.50 8.19
C ALA A 316 -0.49 17.15 6.74
N GLU A 317 -1.38 16.53 5.98
CA GLU A 317 -1.14 16.17 4.58
C GLU A 317 -0.92 17.40 3.67
N ALA A 318 -1.61 18.50 3.93
CA ALA A 318 -1.40 19.76 3.20
C ALA A 318 -0.01 20.35 3.50
N SER A 319 0.48 20.27 4.72
CA SER A 319 1.84 20.71 5.09
C SER A 319 2.90 19.89 4.35
N VAL A 320 2.76 18.57 4.35
CA VAL A 320 3.66 17.66 3.61
C VAL A 320 3.68 18.00 2.12
N ALA A 321 2.51 18.21 1.52
CA ALA A 321 2.39 18.57 0.11
C ALA A 321 2.99 19.97 -0.20
N ALA A 322 3.00 20.87 0.78
CA ALA A 322 3.64 22.19 0.68
C ALA A 322 5.16 22.16 0.95
N GLY A 323 5.73 20.97 1.21
CA GLY A 323 7.17 20.82 1.45
C GLY A 323 7.61 21.08 2.89
N THR A 324 6.68 21.04 3.86
CA THR A 324 6.99 21.29 5.28
C THR A 324 6.55 20.11 6.15
N MET A 325 7.37 19.76 7.15
CA MET A 325 7.02 18.72 8.13
C MET A 325 5.98 19.28 9.12
N PRO A 326 4.80 18.64 9.28
CA PRO A 326 3.81 19.06 10.25
C PRO A 326 4.27 18.75 11.69
N LYS A 327 3.96 19.63 12.66
CA LYS A 327 4.24 19.40 14.07
C LYS A 327 3.40 18.25 14.67
N ARG A 328 2.22 18.00 14.13
CA ARG A 328 1.33 16.87 14.47
C ARG A 328 1.09 16.07 13.19
N PRO A 329 1.98 15.14 12.86
CA PRO A 329 1.85 14.35 11.63
C PRO A 329 0.67 13.37 11.73
N PHE A 330 0.12 13.00 10.58
CA PHE A 330 -0.68 11.78 10.48
C PHE A 330 0.26 10.58 10.57
N VAL A 331 0.01 9.69 11.52
CA VAL A 331 0.83 8.48 11.72
C VAL A 331 -0.04 7.25 11.55
N LEU A 332 0.43 6.29 10.77
CA LEU A 332 -0.13 4.95 10.71
C LEU A 332 0.70 4.04 11.59
N VAL A 333 0.03 3.35 12.51
CA VAL A 333 0.63 2.38 13.44
C VAL A 333 0.08 0.99 13.13
N CYS A 334 0.95 -0.01 13.02
CA CYS A 334 0.56 -1.41 12.92
C CYS A 334 1.09 -2.19 14.13
N GLN A 335 0.18 -2.91 14.79
CA GLN A 335 0.43 -3.82 15.90
C GLN A 335 0.32 -5.27 15.39
N GLN A 336 1.24 -5.66 14.48
CA GLN A 336 1.15 -6.93 13.76
C GLN A 336 1.13 -8.14 14.68
N GLN A 337 1.83 -8.06 15.81
CA GLN A 337 1.95 -9.13 16.80
C GLN A 337 0.60 -9.51 17.43
N LEU A 338 -0.40 -8.62 17.43
CA LEU A 338 -1.76 -8.94 17.89
C LEU A 338 -2.44 -10.00 17.03
N ALA A 339 -2.16 -9.99 15.73
CA ALA A 339 -2.70 -10.98 14.79
C ALA A 339 -1.75 -12.17 14.58
N ASP A 340 -0.44 -11.91 14.66
CA ASP A 340 0.62 -12.89 14.44
C ASP A 340 1.66 -12.86 15.57
N PRO A 341 1.41 -13.60 16.67
CA PRO A 341 2.34 -13.65 17.81
C PRO A 341 3.75 -14.17 17.46
N SER A 342 3.92 -14.83 16.32
CA SER A 342 5.23 -15.35 15.88
C SER A 342 6.22 -14.23 15.50
N ARG A 343 5.74 -12.99 15.35
CA ARG A 343 6.55 -11.83 14.94
C ARG A 343 7.63 -11.45 15.93
N ALA A 344 7.42 -11.68 17.22
CA ALA A 344 8.42 -11.43 18.24
C ALA A 344 8.35 -12.49 19.33
N THR A 345 9.51 -13.01 19.74
CA THR A 345 9.64 -13.99 20.83
C THR A 345 9.72 -13.30 22.20
N THR A 346 10.18 -12.05 22.22
CA THR A 346 10.31 -11.20 23.41
C THR A 346 9.93 -9.77 23.08
N GLY A 347 9.31 -9.07 24.01
CA GLY A 347 8.85 -7.69 23.83
C GLY A 347 7.67 -7.55 22.89
N HIS A 348 7.38 -6.32 22.53
CA HIS A 348 6.29 -5.95 21.65
C HIS A 348 6.82 -5.10 20.50
N ILE A 349 6.48 -5.47 19.26
CA ILE A 349 6.87 -4.69 18.09
C ILE A 349 5.75 -3.77 17.64
N VAL A 350 6.12 -2.55 17.28
CA VAL A 350 5.23 -1.57 16.67
C VAL A 350 5.89 -1.05 15.42
N TRP A 351 5.20 -1.19 14.29
CA TRP A 351 5.57 -0.62 13.01
C TRP A 351 4.79 0.66 12.81
N ALA A 352 5.48 1.77 12.56
CA ALA A 352 4.84 3.06 12.34
C ALA A 352 5.43 3.76 11.12
N TYR A 353 4.62 4.56 10.42
CA TYR A 353 5.13 5.51 9.43
C TYR A 353 4.31 6.79 9.39
N THR A 354 4.95 7.83 8.89
CA THR A 354 4.30 9.09 8.54
C THR A 354 4.74 9.56 7.16
N HIS A 355 3.94 10.43 6.54
CA HIS A 355 4.33 11.10 5.32
C HIS A 355 5.28 12.26 5.63
N VAL A 356 6.30 12.41 4.78
CA VAL A 356 7.25 13.53 4.81
C VAL A 356 7.31 14.17 3.42
N PRO A 357 7.76 15.43 3.28
CA PRO A 357 8.03 15.99 1.97
C PRO A 357 8.95 15.07 1.15
N ARG A 358 8.78 15.02 -0.16
CA ARG A 358 9.58 14.14 -1.02
C ARG A 358 11.08 14.44 -0.88
N GLY A 359 11.87 13.42 -0.58
CA GLY A 359 13.31 13.59 -0.39
C GLY A 359 13.65 14.45 0.83
N TYR A 360 12.80 14.40 1.85
CA TYR A 360 12.98 15.18 3.07
C TYR A 360 14.23 14.75 3.83
N ASP A 361 15.07 15.72 4.11
CA ASP A 361 16.21 15.59 5.02
C ASP A 361 15.85 16.24 6.36
N GLU A 362 16.04 15.50 7.45
CA GLU A 362 15.75 15.99 8.80
C GLU A 362 16.70 17.13 9.19
N PRO A 363 16.22 18.16 9.89
CA PRO A 363 17.08 19.24 10.40
C PRO A 363 18.13 18.72 11.40
N GLU A 364 17.76 17.68 12.13
CA GLU A 364 18.63 16.92 13.03
C GLU A 364 18.17 15.45 13.07
N PRO A 365 19.08 14.49 13.23
CA PRO A 365 18.73 13.07 13.24
C PRO A 365 17.73 12.74 14.36
N GLY A 366 16.60 12.09 13.99
CA GLY A 366 15.54 11.71 14.91
C GLY A 366 14.46 12.77 15.12
N TYR A 367 14.49 13.89 14.40
CA TYR A 367 13.44 14.92 14.49
C TYR A 367 12.06 14.36 14.12
N VAL A 368 11.94 13.58 13.06
CA VAL A 368 10.66 12.98 12.65
C VAL A 368 10.23 11.89 13.60
N GLU A 369 11.17 11.07 14.10
CA GLU A 369 10.91 10.06 15.14
C GLU A 369 10.30 10.71 16.39
N HIS A 370 10.88 11.82 16.85
CA HIS A 370 10.35 12.56 17.99
C HIS A 370 8.90 13.02 17.76
N LEU A 371 8.60 13.59 16.59
CA LEU A 371 7.24 14.01 16.24
C LEU A 371 6.25 12.84 16.18
N VAL A 372 6.65 11.70 15.62
CA VAL A 372 5.84 10.48 15.57
C VAL A 372 5.59 9.93 16.96
N THR A 373 6.65 9.84 17.78
CA THR A 373 6.54 9.37 19.16
C THR A 373 5.61 10.26 19.99
N GLN A 374 5.74 11.59 19.88
CA GLN A 374 4.83 12.53 20.54
C GLN A 374 3.38 12.40 20.06
N GLN A 375 3.18 12.13 18.78
CA GLN A 375 1.83 11.95 18.25
C GLN A 375 1.18 10.65 18.75
N ILE A 376 1.95 9.58 18.92
CA ILE A 376 1.48 8.33 19.55
C ILE A 376 1.23 8.57 21.06
N GLU A 377 2.16 9.22 21.76
CA GLU A 377 2.06 9.56 23.19
C GLU A 377 0.78 10.34 23.52
N ARG A 378 0.28 11.20 22.60
CA ARG A 378 -0.97 11.94 22.75
C ARG A 378 -2.17 11.03 23.05
N PHE A 379 -2.20 9.84 22.46
CA PHE A 379 -3.30 8.88 22.58
C PHE A 379 -2.94 7.62 23.37
N ALA A 380 -1.66 7.47 23.68
CA ALA A 380 -1.10 6.37 24.45
C ALA A 380 -0.12 6.91 25.51
N PRO A 381 -0.61 7.58 26.57
CA PRO A 381 0.24 8.18 27.59
C PRO A 381 1.16 7.14 28.24
N GLY A 382 2.46 7.40 28.24
CA GLY A 382 3.50 6.47 28.69
C GLY A 382 4.15 5.64 27.57
N PHE A 383 3.75 5.79 26.30
CA PHE A 383 4.34 5.08 25.18
C PHE A 383 5.86 5.27 25.11
N SER A 384 6.33 6.49 25.27
CA SER A 384 7.77 6.79 25.23
C SER A 384 8.57 6.03 26.29
N SER A 385 7.95 5.75 27.44
CA SER A 385 8.60 5.00 28.54
C SER A 385 8.67 3.50 28.28
N CYS A 386 7.84 2.98 27.37
CA CYS A 386 7.86 1.56 26.97
C CYS A 386 8.91 1.26 25.90
N ILE A 387 9.51 2.28 25.27
CA ILE A 387 10.45 2.08 24.15
C ILE A 387 11.79 1.55 24.68
N VAL A 388 12.16 0.34 24.26
CA VAL A 388 13.46 -0.30 24.53
C VAL A 388 14.46 0.04 23.43
N ASP A 389 14.01 -0.01 22.18
CA ASP A 389 14.84 0.27 21.00
C ASP A 389 13.97 0.79 19.85
N ALA A 390 14.57 1.51 18.91
CA ALA A 390 13.88 2.03 17.76
C ALA A 390 14.79 2.04 16.52
N HIS A 391 14.25 1.56 15.39
CA HIS A 391 14.96 1.59 14.10
C HIS A 391 14.26 2.53 13.12
N ARG A 392 14.95 3.59 12.75
CA ARG A 392 14.48 4.59 11.77
C ARG A 392 14.81 4.18 10.35
N THR A 393 13.90 4.45 9.43
CA THR A 393 14.11 4.31 7.99
C THR A 393 13.59 5.60 7.33
N THR A 394 14.53 6.48 6.98
CA THR A 394 14.23 7.78 6.35
C THR A 394 13.75 7.60 4.90
N ALA A 395 13.24 8.66 4.28
CA ALA A 395 12.87 8.66 2.86
C ALA A 395 14.07 8.27 1.96
N SER A 396 15.26 8.73 2.31
CA SER A 396 16.51 8.40 1.60
C SER A 396 16.95 6.95 1.84
N ASP A 397 16.70 6.40 3.03
CA ASP A 397 16.97 4.98 3.33
C ASP A 397 16.03 4.06 2.56
N LEU A 398 14.75 4.42 2.46
CA LEU A 398 13.77 3.69 1.64
C LEU A 398 14.19 3.64 0.18
N GLU A 399 14.65 4.75 -0.40
CA GLU A 399 15.14 4.78 -1.79
C GLU A 399 16.44 3.98 -1.95
N ARG A 400 17.37 4.02 -0.99
CA ARG A 400 18.60 3.21 -1.02
C ARG A 400 18.30 1.71 -0.95
N TRP A 401 17.37 1.33 -0.09
CA TRP A 401 16.95 -0.06 0.05
C TRP A 401 16.21 -0.55 -1.20
N ASN A 402 15.29 0.25 -1.73
CA ASN A 402 14.52 -0.09 -2.92
C ASN A 402 14.46 1.11 -3.87
N PRO A 403 15.27 1.13 -4.94
CA PRO A 403 15.38 2.25 -5.89
C PRO A 403 14.05 2.59 -6.62
N ASN A 404 13.02 1.75 -6.51
CA ASN A 404 11.68 2.07 -6.99
C ASN A 404 10.94 3.08 -6.09
N LEU A 405 11.38 3.25 -4.84
CA LEU A 405 10.77 4.18 -3.86
C LEU A 405 11.44 5.56 -3.93
N VAL A 406 11.34 6.21 -5.08
CA VAL A 406 12.04 7.46 -5.41
C VAL A 406 11.65 8.60 -4.46
N GLY A 407 12.63 9.13 -3.72
CA GLY A 407 12.41 10.15 -2.69
C GLY A 407 11.57 9.66 -1.51
N GLY A 408 11.52 8.34 -1.29
CA GLY A 408 10.71 7.69 -0.27
C GLY A 408 9.24 7.49 -0.66
N ASP A 409 8.85 7.76 -1.91
CA ASP A 409 7.47 7.57 -2.39
C ASP A 409 7.10 6.09 -2.45
N ILE A 410 6.27 5.65 -1.51
CA ILE A 410 5.77 4.27 -1.41
C ILE A 410 4.58 3.97 -2.35
N ALA A 411 3.98 5.01 -2.96
CA ALA A 411 2.86 4.87 -3.89
C ALA A 411 3.32 4.62 -5.35
N GLY A 412 4.65 4.68 -5.59
CA GLY A 412 5.23 4.50 -6.93
C GLY A 412 4.84 5.58 -7.92
N GLY A 413 4.54 6.76 -7.42
CA GLY A 413 4.19 7.98 -8.16
C GLY A 413 3.02 8.73 -7.57
N SER A 414 3.03 10.05 -7.74
CA SER A 414 2.02 10.96 -7.20
C SER A 414 0.59 10.51 -7.52
N MET A 415 -0.24 10.49 -6.49
CA MET A 415 -1.68 10.20 -6.57
C MET A 415 -2.52 11.46 -6.82
N ALA A 416 -1.89 12.58 -7.17
CA ALA A 416 -2.56 13.84 -7.45
C ALA A 416 -3.02 13.95 -8.91
N GLY A 417 -4.20 14.53 -9.12
CA GLY A 417 -4.74 14.91 -10.41
C GLY A 417 -4.90 13.75 -11.39
N LEU A 418 -4.73 14.01 -12.68
CA LEU A 418 -4.93 13.02 -13.74
C LEU A 418 -3.94 11.85 -13.69
N GLN A 419 -2.77 12.00 -13.06
CA GLN A 419 -1.81 10.92 -12.93
C GLN A 419 -2.33 9.77 -12.06
N ALA A 420 -3.21 10.04 -11.11
CA ALA A 420 -3.86 9.00 -10.30
C ALA A 420 -4.69 8.04 -11.17
N LEU A 421 -5.32 8.55 -12.21
CA LEU A 421 -6.21 7.80 -13.10
C LEU A 421 -5.50 7.24 -14.34
N LEU A 422 -4.57 8.02 -14.93
CA LEU A 422 -3.96 7.76 -16.22
C LEU A 422 -2.47 7.40 -16.06
N ARG A 423 -2.19 6.28 -15.40
CA ARG A 423 -0.83 5.76 -15.15
C ARG A 423 -0.34 4.86 -16.30
N PRO A 424 0.92 4.94 -16.71
CA PRO A 424 1.95 5.96 -16.49
C PRO A 424 1.78 7.17 -17.40
N GLY A 425 0.59 7.41 -17.90
CA GLY A 425 0.16 8.47 -18.78
C GLY A 425 -1.01 8.02 -19.64
N PRO A 426 -1.65 8.91 -20.40
CA PRO A 426 -2.82 8.58 -21.20
C PRO A 426 -2.49 7.49 -22.26
N GLY A 427 -3.42 6.55 -22.44
CA GLY A 427 -3.29 5.48 -23.43
C GLY A 427 -4.14 4.24 -23.09
N LEU A 428 -4.48 3.47 -24.12
CA LEU A 428 -5.26 2.24 -23.99
C LEU A 428 -4.41 1.01 -23.66
N ALA A 429 -3.09 1.12 -23.76
CA ALA A 429 -2.13 0.05 -23.46
C ALA A 429 -1.11 0.49 -22.42
N PRO A 430 -1.52 0.78 -21.16
CA PRO A 430 -0.65 1.38 -20.15
C PRO A 430 0.51 0.47 -19.72
N TYR A 431 0.42 -0.82 -19.97
CA TYR A 431 1.45 -1.80 -19.60
C TYR A 431 2.46 -2.05 -20.71
N THR A 432 2.22 -1.60 -21.94
CA THR A 432 3.10 -1.83 -23.09
C THR A 432 4.00 -0.61 -23.31
N LEU A 433 5.32 -0.78 -23.16
CA LEU A 433 6.33 0.24 -23.45
C LEU A 433 6.85 0.12 -24.91
N SER A 434 7.09 -1.11 -25.35
CA SER A 434 7.43 -1.44 -26.74
C SER A 434 6.74 -2.74 -27.10
N LYS A 435 5.87 -2.70 -28.10
CA LYS A 435 5.04 -3.86 -28.51
C LYS A 435 5.91 -5.07 -28.86
N HIS A 436 5.49 -6.26 -28.43
CA HIS A 436 6.19 -7.54 -28.58
C HIS A 436 7.59 -7.60 -27.94
N ARG A 437 7.99 -6.61 -27.09
CA ARG A 437 9.32 -6.58 -26.52
C ARG A 437 9.39 -6.18 -25.05
N VAL A 438 8.81 -5.02 -24.65
CA VAL A 438 8.98 -4.46 -23.31
C VAL A 438 7.65 -4.06 -22.70
N TYR A 439 7.39 -4.56 -21.49
CA TYR A 439 6.18 -4.32 -20.72
C TYR A 439 6.51 -3.79 -19.32
N LEU A 440 5.60 -3.03 -18.73
CA LEU A 440 5.76 -2.43 -17.40
C LEU A 440 4.73 -3.03 -16.44
N ALA A 441 5.21 -3.57 -15.31
CA ALA A 441 4.42 -4.20 -14.26
C ALA A 441 4.77 -3.61 -12.89
N SER A 442 4.43 -2.35 -12.66
CA SER A 442 4.78 -1.66 -11.40
C SER A 442 3.63 -0.81 -10.88
N ALA A 443 3.76 -0.25 -9.68
CA ALA A 443 2.79 0.71 -9.12
C ALA A 443 2.61 1.96 -10.00
N ALA A 444 3.53 2.23 -10.95
CA ALA A 444 3.38 3.28 -11.95
C ALA A 444 2.38 2.93 -13.07
N THR A 445 1.86 1.70 -13.12
CA THR A 445 0.78 1.29 -14.01
C THR A 445 -0.52 1.09 -13.23
N PRO A 446 -1.70 1.10 -13.90
CA PRO A 446 -2.94 0.79 -13.19
C PRO A 446 -2.91 -0.60 -12.51
N PRO A 447 -3.56 -0.78 -11.39
CA PRO A 447 -4.39 0.19 -10.67
C PRO A 447 -3.59 1.18 -9.81
N GLY A 448 -2.29 1.07 -9.70
CA GLY A 448 -1.46 1.92 -8.88
C GLY A 448 -0.90 1.21 -7.66
N ALA A 449 -0.79 1.96 -6.55
CA ALA A 449 -0.24 1.48 -5.28
C ALA A 449 -1.12 0.41 -4.62
N GLY A 450 -0.48 -0.44 -3.84
CA GLY A 450 -1.08 -1.52 -3.08
C GLY A 450 -0.45 -2.88 -3.36
N VAL A 451 -0.45 -3.74 -2.33
CA VAL A 451 0.04 -5.12 -2.47
C VAL A 451 -1.12 -5.99 -2.93
N HIS A 452 -1.33 -6.07 -4.23
CA HIS A 452 -2.42 -6.82 -4.85
C HIS A 452 -2.02 -7.57 -6.13
N GLY A 453 -0.77 -7.41 -6.63
CA GLY A 453 -0.27 -8.09 -7.83
C GLY A 453 -0.95 -7.71 -9.17
N MET A 454 -1.99 -6.86 -9.15
CA MET A 454 -2.81 -6.63 -10.34
C MET A 454 -2.08 -5.91 -11.48
N ALA A 455 -1.11 -5.05 -11.18
CA ALA A 455 -0.26 -4.45 -12.23
C ALA A 455 0.54 -5.54 -12.98
N GLY A 456 1.06 -6.52 -12.24
CA GLY A 456 1.70 -7.71 -12.82
C GLY A 456 0.74 -8.56 -13.66
N ALA A 457 -0.48 -8.80 -13.13
CA ALA A 457 -1.49 -9.59 -13.84
C ALA A 457 -1.90 -8.96 -15.17
N TRP A 458 -2.11 -7.65 -15.21
CA TRP A 458 -2.46 -6.95 -16.42
C TRP A 458 -1.29 -6.87 -17.41
N ALA A 459 -0.06 -6.73 -16.93
CA ALA A 459 1.13 -6.80 -17.79
C ALA A 459 1.29 -8.20 -18.40
N ALA A 460 1.12 -9.27 -17.62
CA ALA A 460 1.14 -10.64 -18.14
C ALA A 460 0.07 -10.88 -19.21
N ARG A 461 -1.16 -10.39 -19.00
CA ARG A 461 -2.22 -10.44 -20.02
C ARG A 461 -1.83 -9.70 -21.32
N ALA A 462 -1.16 -8.55 -21.20
CA ALA A 462 -0.68 -7.82 -22.36
C ALA A 462 0.40 -8.62 -23.12
N VAL A 463 1.32 -9.25 -22.39
CA VAL A 463 2.34 -10.16 -22.98
C VAL A 463 1.69 -11.34 -23.70
N ILE A 464 0.77 -12.06 -23.04
CA ILE A 464 0.09 -13.24 -23.62
C ILE A 464 -0.69 -12.87 -24.89
N ARG A 465 -1.35 -11.72 -24.89
CA ARG A 465 -2.06 -11.24 -26.09
C ARG A 465 -1.12 -10.93 -27.27
N ASP A 466 0.08 -10.43 -26.96
CA ASP A 466 1.04 -9.97 -27.96
C ASP A 466 2.05 -11.09 -28.36
N ALA A 467 2.02 -12.26 -27.70
CA ALA A 467 2.89 -13.42 -27.99
C ALA A 467 2.35 -14.26 -29.15
#